data_556c842a3c4288a56123a1111d9ea146
#
_entry.id   556c842a3c4288a56123a1111d9ea146
#
_cell.length_a   1.000
_cell.length_b   1.000
_cell.length_c   1.000
_cell.angle_alpha   90.00
_cell.angle_beta   90.00
_cell.angle_gamma   90.00
#
_symmetry.space_group_name_H-M   'P 1'
#
loop_
_entity.id
_entity.type
_entity.pdbx_description
1 polymer ?
#
loop_
_entity_poly.entity_id
_entity_poly.type
_entity_poly.pdbx_seq_one_letter_code
_entity_poly.pdbx_strand_id
1 'polypeptide(L)'
;MVTIANMDKNKKEYTDFGYKEVPKEDKSKLVGDVFSSVASKYDLMTDVMSLGIHRLWKKAAIESSQVMPGNSVLDVAGGTGDLAIEFSKIVGSSGSVVLSDINEDMLAEGKKRVLDSGRLNVDFKIANAEELPFEKNSFDCISIAFGIRNVTDKEKALKSMFHCLKPGGRLIVLEFSKPTSNLFSQIYDIYSFNLLPLMGKLIADDADSYQYLAESIRKHPDQETFKKMMQSAGFLDASYENLTGGIVALHKGTKT
;
A
#
# COMPACT_ATOMS: atom_id res chain seq x y z
N MET A 1 -39.42 -37.00 1.27
CA MET A 1 -38.31 -36.39 2.03
C MET A 1 -37.10 -36.35 1.13
N VAL A 2 -36.85 -35.22 0.54
CA VAL A 2 -35.69 -35.01 -0.34
C VAL A 2 -34.65 -34.26 0.49
N THR A 3 -33.52 -34.88 0.68
CA THR A 3 -32.39 -34.39 1.44
C THR A 3 -31.68 -33.31 0.59
N ILE A 4 -31.85 -32.04 0.95
CA ILE A 4 -31.04 -30.93 0.44
C ILE A 4 -29.90 -30.80 1.43
N ALA A 5 -28.74 -31.28 1.08
CA ALA A 5 -27.47 -30.90 1.72
C ALA A 5 -26.30 -31.47 0.92
N ASN A 6 -25.85 -30.77 -0.07
CA ASN A 6 -24.43 -30.75 -0.44
C ASN A 6 -24.18 -29.42 -1.16
N MET A 7 -24.06 -28.34 -0.38
CA MET A 7 -23.43 -27.13 -0.87
C MET A 7 -21.92 -27.43 -0.93
N ASP A 8 -21.43 -27.43 -2.13
CA ASP A 8 -20.04 -27.66 -2.51
C ASP A 8 -19.12 -26.65 -1.80
N LYS A 9 -18.57 -27.04 -0.64
CA LYS A 9 -17.67 -26.21 0.18
C LYS A 9 -16.26 -26.08 -0.41
N ASN A 10 -16.03 -26.48 -1.66
CA ASN A 10 -14.71 -26.59 -2.26
C ASN A 10 -14.53 -25.76 -3.54
N LYS A 11 -15.28 -24.69 -3.73
CA LYS A 11 -15.00 -23.78 -4.84
C LYS A 11 -13.88 -22.83 -4.40
N LYS A 12 -12.63 -23.15 -4.77
CA LYS A 12 -11.49 -22.23 -4.55
C LYS A 12 -11.83 -20.89 -5.22
N GLU A 13 -11.80 -19.83 -4.44
CA GLU A 13 -11.91 -18.49 -4.98
C GLU A 13 -10.55 -18.07 -5.54
N TYR A 14 -10.54 -17.50 -6.73
CA TYR A 14 -9.34 -17.05 -7.43
C TYR A 14 -9.22 -15.55 -7.38
N THR A 15 -7.99 -15.07 -7.49
CA THR A 15 -7.62 -13.65 -7.54
C THR A 15 -6.43 -13.44 -8.48
N ASP A 16 -6.15 -12.18 -8.80
CA ASP A 16 -4.99 -11.82 -9.60
C ASP A 16 -3.68 -11.86 -8.82
N PHE A 17 -2.63 -12.38 -9.45
CA PHE A 17 -1.22 -12.20 -9.08
C PHE A 17 -0.47 -11.74 -10.35
N GLY A 18 -0.37 -10.43 -10.54
CA GLY A 18 -0.05 -9.87 -11.84
C GLY A 18 -1.11 -10.27 -12.87
N TYR A 19 -0.70 -10.83 -14.00
CA TYR A 19 -1.62 -11.36 -15.02
C TYR A 19 -2.03 -12.82 -14.80
N LYS A 20 -1.46 -13.49 -13.80
CA LYS A 20 -1.83 -14.87 -13.46
C LYS A 20 -3.04 -14.87 -12.52
N GLU A 21 -3.88 -15.90 -12.64
CA GLU A 21 -4.93 -16.20 -11.66
C GLU A 21 -4.39 -17.23 -10.66
N VAL A 22 -4.50 -16.95 -9.38
CA VAL A 22 -4.06 -17.81 -8.29
C VAL A 22 -5.18 -17.96 -7.25
N PRO A 23 -5.20 -19.06 -6.47
CA PRO A 23 -6.11 -19.16 -5.32
C PRO A 23 -5.92 -17.97 -4.37
N LYS A 24 -7.01 -17.41 -3.85
CA LYS A 24 -6.95 -16.28 -2.90
C LYS A 24 -6.06 -16.57 -1.69
N GLU A 25 -6.09 -17.81 -1.21
CA GLU A 25 -5.30 -18.29 -0.08
C GLU A 25 -3.78 -18.22 -0.33
N ASP A 26 -3.34 -18.33 -1.59
CA ASP A 26 -1.93 -18.36 -1.98
C ASP A 26 -1.37 -16.95 -2.27
N LYS A 27 -2.21 -15.96 -2.61
CA LYS A 27 -1.75 -14.64 -3.06
C LYS A 27 -0.86 -13.95 -2.03
N SER A 28 -1.26 -13.94 -0.76
CA SER A 28 -0.48 -13.27 0.29
C SER A 28 0.93 -13.85 0.42
N LYS A 29 1.07 -15.19 0.30
CA LYS A 29 2.36 -15.86 0.33
C LYS A 29 3.21 -15.50 -0.89
N LEU A 30 2.64 -15.57 -2.09
CA LEU A 30 3.34 -15.23 -3.33
C LEU A 30 3.82 -13.78 -3.34
N VAL A 31 2.99 -12.85 -2.87
CA VAL A 31 3.37 -11.44 -2.68
C VAL A 31 4.48 -11.33 -1.64
N GLY A 32 4.36 -12.05 -0.53
CA GLY A 32 5.40 -12.11 0.51
C GLY A 32 6.76 -12.54 -0.05
N ASP A 33 6.79 -13.61 -0.84
CA ASP A 33 8.02 -14.12 -1.47
C ASP A 33 8.68 -13.06 -2.38
N VAL A 34 7.88 -12.32 -3.17
CA VAL A 34 8.37 -11.19 -3.99
C VAL A 34 9.01 -10.11 -3.14
N PHE A 35 8.37 -9.68 -2.06
CA PHE A 35 8.91 -8.58 -1.23
C PHE A 35 10.10 -9.03 -0.38
N SER A 36 10.12 -10.28 0.10
CA SER A 36 11.27 -10.85 0.82
C SER A 36 12.53 -10.91 -0.06
N SER A 37 12.39 -11.27 -1.36
CA SER A 37 13.53 -11.34 -2.28
C SER A 37 14.20 -9.98 -2.51
N VAL A 38 13.46 -8.89 -2.40
CA VAL A 38 13.94 -7.52 -2.68
C VAL A 38 14.14 -6.66 -1.43
N ALA A 39 13.76 -7.12 -0.23
CA ALA A 39 13.69 -6.31 0.98
C ALA A 39 14.98 -5.50 1.25
N SER A 40 16.14 -6.13 1.17
CA SER A 40 17.44 -5.48 1.43
C SER A 40 17.86 -4.44 0.37
N LYS A 41 17.26 -4.48 -0.82
CA LYS A 41 17.56 -3.57 -1.96
C LYS A 41 16.37 -2.68 -2.31
N TYR A 42 15.27 -2.79 -1.54
CA TYR A 42 13.98 -2.16 -1.88
C TYR A 42 14.09 -0.65 -2.08
N ASP A 43 14.78 0.05 -1.18
CA ASP A 43 14.93 1.50 -1.27
C ASP A 43 15.75 1.94 -2.48
N LEU A 44 16.88 1.25 -2.72
CA LEU A 44 17.71 1.52 -3.91
C LEU A 44 16.92 1.31 -5.20
N MET A 45 16.14 0.22 -5.24
CA MET A 45 15.32 -0.10 -6.40
C MET A 45 14.22 0.95 -6.61
N THR A 46 13.56 1.35 -5.55
CA THR A 46 12.51 2.38 -5.60
C THR A 46 13.08 3.72 -6.06
N ASP A 47 14.27 4.11 -5.58
CA ASP A 47 14.98 5.30 -6.02
C ASP A 47 15.31 5.26 -7.51
N VAL A 48 15.91 4.17 -7.98
CA VAL A 48 16.29 4.02 -9.38
C VAL A 48 15.07 3.98 -10.30
N MET A 49 14.06 3.18 -9.96
CA MET A 49 12.83 3.03 -10.75
C MET A 49 12.00 4.30 -10.84
N SER A 50 11.98 5.12 -9.80
CA SER A 50 11.23 6.37 -9.80
C SER A 50 12.09 7.60 -10.13
N LEU A 51 13.38 7.42 -10.40
CA LEU A 51 14.35 8.51 -10.50
C LEU A 51 14.29 9.46 -9.28
N GLY A 52 13.99 8.90 -8.09
CA GLY A 52 13.81 9.64 -6.83
C GLY A 52 12.49 10.41 -6.69
N ILE A 53 11.63 10.41 -7.71
CA ILE A 53 10.35 11.16 -7.70
C ILE A 53 9.40 10.62 -6.60
N HIS A 54 9.50 9.34 -6.23
CA HIS A 54 8.67 8.77 -5.15
C HIS A 54 8.75 9.57 -3.84
N ARG A 55 9.87 10.24 -3.57
CA ARG A 55 10.04 11.08 -2.39
C ARG A 55 9.11 12.29 -2.41
N LEU A 56 8.89 12.88 -3.59
CA LEU A 56 7.93 13.98 -3.76
C LEU A 56 6.50 13.49 -3.59
N TRP A 57 6.16 12.30 -4.11
CA TRP A 57 4.85 11.71 -3.93
C TRP A 57 4.57 11.39 -2.44
N LYS A 58 5.55 10.79 -1.73
CA LYS A 58 5.45 10.51 -0.29
C LYS A 58 5.30 11.81 0.51
N LYS A 59 6.04 12.87 0.15
CA LYS A 59 5.90 14.19 0.77
C LYS A 59 4.49 14.75 0.59
N ALA A 60 3.93 14.69 -0.62
CA ALA A 60 2.56 15.13 -0.89
C ALA A 60 1.53 14.32 -0.07
N ALA A 61 1.74 13.01 0.12
CA ALA A 61 0.88 12.17 0.96
C ALA A 61 0.92 12.61 2.43
N ILE A 62 2.11 12.90 2.96
CA ILE A 62 2.29 13.38 4.34
C ILE A 62 1.63 14.74 4.52
N GLU A 63 1.84 15.69 3.61
CA GLU A 63 1.21 17.03 3.66
C GLU A 63 -0.33 16.93 3.61
N SER A 64 -0.86 16.06 2.75
CA SER A 64 -2.31 15.82 2.62
C SER A 64 -2.92 15.12 3.83
N SER A 65 -2.12 14.43 4.64
CA SER A 65 -2.59 13.75 5.85
C SER A 65 -3.08 14.70 6.92
N GLN A 66 -2.52 15.93 6.96
CA GLN A 66 -2.75 16.94 7.98
C GLN A 66 -2.49 16.42 9.42
N VAL A 67 -1.56 15.48 9.55
CA VAL A 67 -1.13 14.98 10.85
C VAL A 67 -0.47 16.11 11.65
N MET A 68 -0.80 16.16 12.94
CA MET A 68 -0.33 17.18 13.88
C MET A 68 0.40 16.57 15.07
N PRO A 69 1.18 17.37 15.83
CA PRO A 69 1.76 16.91 17.10
C PRO A 69 0.70 16.28 18.02
N GLY A 70 1.04 15.14 18.62
CA GLY A 70 0.14 14.39 19.51
C GLY A 70 -0.80 13.40 18.83
N ASN A 71 -0.85 13.35 17.48
CA ASN A 71 -1.69 12.40 16.79
C ASN A 71 -1.16 10.95 16.91
N SER A 72 -2.07 9.99 16.79
CA SER A 72 -1.80 8.57 16.63
C SER A 72 -1.93 8.18 15.16
N VAL A 73 -0.89 7.65 14.55
CA VAL A 73 -0.82 7.32 13.12
C VAL A 73 -0.53 5.83 12.92
N LEU A 74 -1.22 5.19 11.97
CA LEU A 74 -0.92 3.84 11.50
C LEU A 74 -0.44 3.89 10.05
N ASP A 75 0.75 3.37 9.80
CA ASP A 75 1.29 3.18 8.44
C ASP A 75 1.15 1.71 8.06
N VAL A 76 0.18 1.41 7.18
CA VAL A 76 -0.19 0.06 6.75
C VAL A 76 0.62 -0.34 5.54
N ALA A 77 1.14 -1.57 5.52
CA ALA A 77 2.09 -2.03 4.51
C ALA A 77 3.25 -1.02 4.34
N GLY A 78 3.75 -0.53 5.47
CA GLY A 78 4.71 0.57 5.50
C GLY A 78 6.14 0.14 5.14
N GLY A 79 6.39 -1.16 5.00
CA GLY A 79 7.64 -1.72 4.50
C GLY A 79 8.86 -1.21 5.25
N THR A 80 9.76 -0.54 4.53
CA THR A 80 11.01 0.02 5.08
C THR A 80 10.82 1.30 5.91
N GLY A 81 9.58 1.76 6.15
CA GLY A 81 9.22 2.75 7.15
C GLY A 81 9.41 4.21 6.74
N ASP A 82 9.48 4.54 5.46
CA ASP A 82 9.68 5.93 5.00
C ASP A 82 8.63 6.90 5.54
N LEU A 83 7.33 6.54 5.43
CA LEU A 83 6.26 7.39 5.93
C LEU A 83 6.24 7.41 7.46
N ALA A 84 6.43 6.25 8.10
CA ALA A 84 6.45 6.13 9.54
C ALA A 84 7.53 7.02 10.18
N ILE A 85 8.74 7.09 9.59
CA ILE A 85 9.81 7.99 10.03
C ILE A 85 9.39 9.45 9.94
N GLU A 86 8.78 9.86 8.83
CA GLU A 86 8.34 11.25 8.65
C GLU A 86 7.17 11.59 9.57
N PHE A 87 6.16 10.73 9.70
CA PHE A 87 5.07 10.91 10.67
C PHE A 87 5.57 11.03 12.10
N SER A 88 6.53 10.19 12.48
CA SER A 88 7.14 10.22 13.81
C SER A 88 7.75 11.58 14.16
N LYS A 89 8.33 12.28 13.17
CA LYS A 89 8.86 13.65 13.35
C LYS A 89 7.73 14.64 13.62
N ILE A 90 6.62 14.50 12.92
CA ILE A 90 5.48 15.43 12.99
C ILE A 90 4.71 15.25 14.30
N VAL A 91 4.38 14.00 14.65
CA VAL A 91 3.58 13.74 15.87
C VAL A 91 4.37 14.03 17.16
N GLY A 92 5.69 14.00 17.10
CA GLY A 92 6.56 14.32 18.24
C GLY A 92 6.43 13.33 19.41
N SER A 93 6.97 13.71 20.56
CA SER A 93 7.00 12.84 21.76
C SER A 93 5.62 12.63 22.43
N SER A 94 4.64 13.44 22.10
CA SER A 94 3.26 13.32 22.60
C SER A 94 2.34 12.49 21.72
N GLY A 95 2.81 12.14 20.50
CA GLY A 95 2.09 11.29 19.55
C GLY A 95 2.74 9.93 19.40
N SER A 96 2.12 9.07 18.62
CA SER A 96 2.60 7.72 18.35
C SER A 96 2.42 7.35 16.89
N VAL A 97 3.30 6.50 16.38
CA VAL A 97 3.18 5.90 15.04
C VAL A 97 3.26 4.39 15.21
N VAL A 98 2.43 3.66 14.47
CA VAL A 98 2.57 2.21 14.32
C VAL A 98 2.97 1.94 12.87
N LEU A 99 4.13 1.36 12.66
CA LEU A 99 4.56 0.79 11.38
C LEU A 99 4.06 -0.65 11.31
N SER A 100 3.18 -0.95 10.38
CA SER A 100 2.68 -2.31 10.19
C SER A 100 2.94 -2.84 8.78
N ASP A 101 3.32 -4.11 8.71
CA ASP A 101 3.44 -4.84 7.45
C ASP A 101 3.06 -6.30 7.67
N ILE A 102 2.60 -6.98 6.62
CA ILE A 102 2.34 -8.42 6.66
C ILE A 102 3.63 -9.22 6.44
N ASN A 103 4.63 -8.63 5.77
CA ASN A 103 5.91 -9.24 5.48
C ASN A 103 6.91 -8.94 6.59
N GLU A 104 7.39 -9.99 7.26
CA GLU A 104 8.32 -9.88 8.40
C GLU A 104 9.67 -9.31 8.00
N ASP A 105 10.20 -9.63 6.82
CA ASP A 105 11.50 -9.15 6.35
C ASP A 105 11.46 -7.65 6.07
N MET A 106 10.39 -7.18 5.41
CA MET A 106 10.16 -5.76 5.17
C MET A 106 10.02 -4.99 6.48
N LEU A 107 9.27 -5.53 7.45
CA LEU A 107 9.10 -4.90 8.76
C LEU A 107 10.41 -4.88 9.56
N ALA A 108 11.24 -5.91 9.44
CA ALA A 108 12.55 -5.96 10.08
C ALA A 108 13.50 -4.88 9.54
N GLU A 109 13.54 -4.69 8.22
CA GLU A 109 14.30 -3.58 7.61
C GLU A 109 13.74 -2.22 8.02
N GLY A 110 12.41 -2.06 8.04
CA GLY A 110 11.75 -0.85 8.52
C GLY A 110 12.10 -0.54 9.98
N LYS A 111 12.07 -1.54 10.85
CA LYS A 111 12.45 -1.41 12.26
C LYS A 111 13.90 -0.93 12.41
N LYS A 112 14.82 -1.53 11.68
CA LYS A 112 16.23 -1.12 11.69
C LYS A 112 16.36 0.35 11.30
N ARG A 113 15.79 0.77 10.18
CA ARG A 113 15.87 2.16 9.70
C ARG A 113 15.24 3.17 10.65
N VAL A 114 14.08 2.84 11.24
CA VAL A 114 13.41 3.68 12.23
C VAL A 114 14.32 3.88 13.45
N LEU A 115 14.90 2.82 14.00
CA LEU A 115 15.81 2.89 15.14
C LEU A 115 17.09 3.64 14.80
N ASP A 116 17.71 3.41 13.64
CA ASP A 116 18.89 4.13 13.15
C ASP A 116 18.61 5.64 12.98
N SER A 117 17.36 6.02 12.69
CA SER A 117 16.92 7.42 12.62
C SER A 117 16.62 8.06 13.98
N GLY A 118 16.78 7.31 15.07
CA GLY A 118 16.57 7.77 16.45
C GLY A 118 15.10 8.00 16.80
N ARG A 119 14.15 7.31 16.13
CA ARG A 119 12.71 7.45 16.37
C ARG A 119 12.24 6.42 17.40
N LEU A 120 11.90 6.88 18.62
CA LEU A 120 11.49 6.03 19.73
C LEU A 120 9.98 5.97 19.93
N ASN A 121 9.23 6.80 19.20
CA ASN A 121 7.75 6.87 19.22
C ASN A 121 7.10 6.11 18.06
N VAL A 122 7.78 5.07 17.56
CA VAL A 122 7.28 4.17 16.52
C VAL A 122 7.22 2.76 17.07
N ASP A 123 6.03 2.18 17.08
CA ASP A 123 5.78 0.77 17.37
C ASP A 123 5.74 -0.06 16.08
N PHE A 124 5.96 -1.37 16.18
CA PHE A 124 6.04 -2.28 15.04
C PHE A 124 5.03 -3.42 15.20
N LYS A 125 4.26 -3.70 14.14
CA LYS A 125 3.22 -4.73 14.19
C LYS A 125 3.13 -5.52 12.89
N ILE A 126 3.28 -6.84 12.97
CA ILE A 126 2.90 -7.71 11.85
C ILE A 126 1.38 -7.70 11.76
N ALA A 127 0.84 -7.27 10.62
CA ALA A 127 -0.59 -7.14 10.44
C ALA A 127 -1.01 -7.30 8.97
N ASN A 128 -2.12 -8.01 8.76
CA ASN A 128 -2.80 -8.04 7.48
C ASN A 128 -3.74 -6.83 7.37
N ALA A 129 -3.62 -6.04 6.30
CA ALA A 129 -4.48 -4.89 6.05
C ALA A 129 -5.99 -5.24 6.00
N GLU A 130 -6.32 -6.46 5.60
CA GLU A 130 -7.70 -6.96 5.54
C GLU A 130 -8.32 -7.20 6.92
N GLU A 131 -7.49 -7.34 7.96
CA GLU A 131 -7.91 -7.64 9.32
C GLU A 131 -6.91 -7.04 10.32
N LEU A 132 -6.92 -5.71 10.42
CA LEU A 132 -6.01 -4.98 11.29
C LEU A 132 -6.32 -5.30 12.77
N PRO A 133 -5.32 -5.72 13.56
CA PRO A 133 -5.52 -6.14 14.95
C PRO A 133 -5.53 -4.94 15.92
N PHE A 134 -6.32 -3.92 15.59
CA PHE A 134 -6.44 -2.72 16.40
C PHE A 134 -7.90 -2.45 16.76
N GLU A 135 -8.10 -1.78 17.88
CA GLU A 135 -9.42 -1.41 18.34
C GLU A 135 -10.07 -0.35 17.43
N LYS A 136 -11.39 -0.28 17.49
CA LYS A 136 -12.16 0.76 16.81
C LYS A 136 -11.72 2.14 17.30
N ASN A 137 -11.61 3.10 16.36
CA ASN A 137 -11.33 4.50 16.68
C ASN A 137 -9.97 4.73 17.39
N SER A 138 -8.93 4.03 16.97
CA SER A 138 -7.59 4.13 17.57
C SER A 138 -6.71 5.21 16.95
N PHE A 139 -6.87 5.50 15.66
CA PHE A 139 -5.93 6.34 14.91
C PHE A 139 -6.57 7.62 14.38
N ASP A 140 -5.81 8.73 14.45
CA ASP A 140 -6.18 10.01 13.85
C ASP A 140 -5.91 10.00 12.33
N CYS A 141 -4.88 9.27 11.90
CA CYS A 141 -4.56 9.08 10.49
C CYS A 141 -4.13 7.63 10.23
N ILE A 142 -4.55 7.09 9.09
CA ILE A 142 -4.02 5.84 8.54
C ILE A 142 -3.46 6.13 7.15
N SER A 143 -2.25 5.66 6.88
CA SER A 143 -1.62 5.73 5.57
C SER A 143 -1.38 4.34 4.99
N ILE A 144 -1.43 4.22 3.67
CA ILE A 144 -0.92 3.09 2.92
C ILE A 144 -0.31 3.60 1.61
N ALA A 145 0.99 3.37 1.42
CA ALA A 145 1.71 3.84 0.24
C ALA A 145 2.31 2.67 -0.53
N PHE A 146 1.91 2.53 -1.81
CA PHE A 146 2.40 1.50 -2.74
C PHE A 146 2.18 0.05 -2.27
N GLY A 147 1.20 -0.14 -1.37
CA GLY A 147 0.86 -1.43 -0.76
C GLY A 147 -0.50 -1.98 -1.17
N ILE A 148 -1.52 -1.11 -1.35
CA ILE A 148 -2.93 -1.54 -1.51
C ILE A 148 -3.17 -2.38 -2.78
N ARG A 149 -2.39 -2.19 -3.85
CA ARG A 149 -2.52 -3.00 -5.07
C ARG A 149 -2.26 -4.48 -4.83
N ASN A 150 -1.42 -4.81 -3.84
CA ASN A 150 -1.02 -6.17 -3.50
C ASN A 150 -2.01 -6.89 -2.58
N VAL A 151 -2.90 -6.13 -1.92
CA VAL A 151 -3.93 -6.68 -1.04
C VAL A 151 -4.94 -7.50 -1.85
N THR A 152 -5.30 -8.67 -1.33
CA THR A 152 -6.21 -9.62 -2.01
C THR A 152 -7.62 -9.07 -2.07
N ASP A 153 -8.17 -8.67 -0.92
CA ASP A 153 -9.49 -8.05 -0.80
C ASP A 153 -9.36 -6.58 -0.35
N LYS A 154 -9.29 -5.69 -1.35
CA LYS A 154 -9.13 -4.25 -1.13
C LYS A 154 -10.30 -3.63 -0.38
N GLU A 155 -11.53 -4.12 -0.62
CA GLU A 155 -12.73 -3.62 0.08
C GLU A 155 -12.70 -4.00 1.55
N LYS A 156 -12.28 -5.24 1.87
CA LYS A 156 -12.10 -5.68 3.25
C LYS A 156 -11.04 -4.85 3.95
N ALA A 157 -9.91 -4.58 3.29
CA ALA A 157 -8.86 -3.72 3.83
C ALA A 157 -9.32 -2.29 4.08
N LEU A 158 -10.06 -1.68 3.15
CA LEU A 158 -10.62 -0.34 3.32
C LEU A 158 -11.60 -0.28 4.51
N LYS A 159 -12.45 -1.29 4.67
CA LYS A 159 -13.36 -1.41 5.83
C LYS A 159 -12.60 -1.60 7.14
N SER A 160 -11.53 -2.40 7.14
CA SER A 160 -10.66 -2.60 8.29
C SER A 160 -9.97 -1.30 8.71
N MET A 161 -9.42 -0.54 7.77
CA MET A 161 -8.85 0.78 8.02
C MET A 161 -9.91 1.78 8.50
N PHE A 162 -11.10 1.78 7.90
CA PHE A 162 -12.22 2.61 8.36
C PHE A 162 -12.61 2.30 9.81
N HIS A 163 -12.64 1.03 10.19
CA HIS A 163 -12.94 0.61 11.57
C HIS A 163 -11.94 1.22 12.57
N CYS A 164 -10.65 1.16 12.25
CA CYS A 164 -9.58 1.62 13.14
C CYS A 164 -9.43 3.14 13.23
N LEU A 165 -9.92 3.90 12.24
CA LEU A 165 -9.90 5.36 12.28
C LEU A 165 -10.87 5.91 13.32
N LYS A 166 -10.47 6.99 14.00
CA LYS A 166 -11.34 7.83 14.84
C LYS A 166 -12.36 8.60 13.98
N PRO A 167 -13.53 8.99 14.52
CA PRO A 167 -14.36 10.01 13.86
C PRO A 167 -13.52 11.28 13.60
N GLY A 168 -13.61 11.83 12.39
CA GLY A 168 -12.75 12.91 11.92
C GLY A 168 -11.35 12.48 11.47
N GLY A 169 -10.98 11.21 11.70
CA GLY A 169 -9.70 10.64 11.26
C GLY A 169 -9.64 10.44 9.75
N ARG A 170 -8.42 10.45 9.20
CA ARG A 170 -8.18 10.49 7.75
C ARG A 170 -7.44 9.26 7.24
N LEU A 171 -7.92 8.71 6.13
CA LEU A 171 -7.20 7.71 5.33
C LEU A 171 -6.47 8.40 4.18
N ILE A 172 -5.19 8.07 4.00
CA ILE A 172 -4.32 8.49 2.89
C ILE A 172 -3.85 7.24 2.15
N VAL A 173 -4.16 7.16 0.86
CA VAL A 173 -3.71 6.06 -0.01
C VAL A 173 -2.91 6.65 -1.16
N LEU A 174 -1.63 6.33 -1.20
CA LEU A 174 -0.72 6.70 -2.29
C LEU A 174 -0.42 5.44 -3.10
N GLU A 175 -0.87 5.38 -4.36
CA GLU A 175 -0.67 4.17 -5.17
C GLU A 175 -0.49 4.48 -6.64
N PHE A 176 0.19 3.60 -7.35
CA PHE A 176 0.24 3.65 -8.81
C PHE A 176 -1.17 3.56 -9.39
N SER A 177 -1.37 4.24 -10.51
CA SER A 177 -2.66 4.32 -11.17
C SER A 177 -2.51 4.44 -12.69
N LYS A 178 -3.57 4.85 -13.37
CA LYS A 178 -3.57 4.94 -14.82
C LYS A 178 -3.25 6.35 -15.28
N PRO A 179 -2.24 6.54 -16.18
CA PRO A 179 -1.95 7.84 -16.78
C PRO A 179 -3.18 8.49 -17.40
N THR A 180 -3.30 9.81 -17.28
CA THR A 180 -4.49 10.55 -17.73
C THR A 180 -4.49 10.84 -19.23
N SER A 181 -3.37 10.68 -19.94
CA SER A 181 -3.28 10.86 -21.40
C SER A 181 -2.80 9.58 -22.10
N ASN A 182 -3.36 9.31 -23.29
CA ASN A 182 -2.99 8.13 -24.08
C ASN A 182 -1.52 8.11 -24.50
N LEU A 183 -0.95 9.28 -24.87
CA LEU A 183 0.46 9.37 -25.24
C LEU A 183 1.37 9.03 -24.06
N PHE A 184 1.03 9.57 -22.88
CA PHE A 184 1.80 9.33 -21.67
C PHE A 184 1.66 7.87 -21.21
N SER A 185 0.49 7.27 -21.39
CA SER A 185 0.29 5.84 -21.15
C SER A 185 1.21 4.97 -21.99
N GLN A 186 1.32 5.24 -23.30
CA GLN A 186 2.20 4.48 -24.19
C GLN A 186 3.67 4.56 -23.78
N ILE A 187 4.15 5.77 -23.43
CA ILE A 187 5.53 5.96 -22.95
C ILE A 187 5.75 5.20 -21.64
N TYR A 188 4.80 5.29 -20.72
CA TYR A 188 4.87 4.60 -19.44
C TYR A 188 4.79 3.07 -19.59
N ASP A 189 4.06 2.56 -20.58
CA ASP A 189 4.01 1.13 -20.91
C ASP A 189 5.37 0.62 -21.40
N ILE A 190 6.00 1.36 -22.34
CA ILE A 190 7.35 1.02 -22.82
C ILE A 190 8.34 0.99 -21.65
N TYR A 191 8.30 1.98 -20.78
CA TYR A 191 9.13 2.03 -19.59
C TYR A 191 8.87 0.83 -18.67
N SER A 192 7.61 0.56 -18.35
CA SER A 192 7.21 -0.43 -17.34
C SER A 192 7.46 -1.88 -17.80
N PHE A 193 7.25 -2.19 -19.06
CA PHE A 193 7.36 -3.56 -19.56
C PHE A 193 8.69 -3.91 -20.23
N ASN A 194 9.47 -2.91 -20.64
CA ASN A 194 10.75 -3.16 -21.29
C ASN A 194 11.93 -2.72 -20.43
N LEU A 195 11.87 -1.51 -19.85
CA LEU A 195 13.03 -0.96 -19.13
C LEU A 195 13.10 -1.47 -17.68
N LEU A 196 11.96 -1.50 -16.96
CA LEU A 196 11.96 -1.95 -15.57
C LEU A 196 12.44 -3.40 -15.39
N PRO A 197 11.97 -4.42 -16.15
CA PRO A 197 12.48 -5.78 -15.99
C PRO A 197 13.97 -5.90 -16.33
N LEU A 198 14.45 -5.14 -17.33
CA LEU A 198 15.87 -5.09 -17.66
C LEU A 198 16.70 -4.52 -16.51
N MET A 199 16.24 -3.42 -15.90
CA MET A 199 16.88 -2.83 -14.72
C MET A 199 16.85 -3.80 -13.53
N GLY A 200 15.74 -4.51 -13.33
CA GLY A 200 15.61 -5.54 -12.31
C GLY A 200 16.64 -6.64 -12.43
N LYS A 201 16.82 -7.14 -13.63
CA LYS A 201 17.84 -8.14 -13.93
C LYS A 201 19.27 -7.64 -13.67
N LEU A 202 19.56 -6.38 -14.04
CA LEU A 202 20.90 -5.82 -13.91
C LEU A 202 21.26 -5.43 -12.46
N ILE A 203 20.29 -4.96 -11.68
CA ILE A 203 20.53 -4.39 -10.33
C ILE A 203 20.29 -5.42 -9.24
N ALA A 204 19.26 -6.24 -9.38
CA ALA A 204 18.80 -7.15 -8.33
C ALA A 204 18.90 -8.63 -8.70
N ASP A 205 19.20 -8.96 -9.95
CA ASP A 205 19.13 -10.33 -10.52
C ASP A 205 17.74 -10.97 -10.35
N ASP A 206 16.69 -10.13 -10.41
CA ASP A 206 15.29 -10.51 -10.13
C ASP A 206 14.36 -9.83 -11.14
N ALA A 207 14.27 -10.38 -12.36
CA ALA A 207 13.37 -9.86 -13.39
C ALA A 207 11.88 -10.13 -13.07
N ASP A 208 11.59 -11.22 -12.37
CA ASP A 208 10.22 -11.69 -12.12
C ASP A 208 9.48 -10.75 -11.14
N SER A 209 10.15 -10.27 -10.08
CA SER A 209 9.57 -9.31 -9.16
C SER A 209 9.23 -7.98 -9.82
N TYR A 210 10.04 -7.55 -10.81
CA TYR A 210 9.76 -6.32 -11.57
C TYR A 210 8.65 -6.50 -12.60
N GLN A 211 8.58 -7.68 -13.22
CA GLN A 211 7.44 -8.01 -14.07
C GLN A 211 6.14 -8.02 -13.26
N TYR A 212 6.13 -8.67 -12.09
CA TYR A 212 5.00 -8.63 -11.16
C TYR A 212 4.61 -7.20 -10.80
N LEU A 213 5.58 -6.32 -10.51
CA LEU A 213 5.31 -4.91 -10.24
C LEU A 213 4.55 -4.24 -11.38
N ALA A 214 5.03 -4.36 -12.63
CA ALA A 214 4.38 -3.77 -13.80
C ALA A 214 2.95 -4.31 -14.00
N GLU A 215 2.79 -5.62 -13.88
CA GLU A 215 1.49 -6.29 -14.04
C GLU A 215 0.50 -5.92 -12.92
N SER A 216 0.95 -5.89 -11.66
CA SER A 216 0.11 -5.53 -10.50
C SER A 216 -0.39 -4.09 -10.59
N ILE A 217 0.42 -3.16 -11.12
CA ILE A 217 0.02 -1.78 -11.40
C ILE A 217 -1.12 -1.76 -12.43
N ARG A 218 -1.03 -2.55 -13.50
CA ARG A 218 -2.08 -2.59 -14.55
C ARG A 218 -3.38 -3.22 -14.07
N LYS A 219 -3.31 -4.15 -13.12
CA LYS A 219 -4.48 -4.79 -12.52
C LYS A 219 -5.14 -3.93 -11.44
N HIS A 220 -4.42 -2.96 -10.88
CA HIS A 220 -5.00 -2.06 -9.88
C HIS A 220 -6.15 -1.23 -10.49
N PRO A 221 -7.25 -1.00 -9.75
CA PRO A 221 -8.33 -0.11 -10.18
C PRO A 221 -7.83 1.28 -10.57
N ASP A 222 -8.49 1.91 -11.54
CA ASP A 222 -8.25 3.32 -11.83
C ASP A 222 -8.70 4.23 -10.68
N GLN A 223 -8.34 5.50 -10.77
CA GLN A 223 -8.57 6.48 -9.71
C GLN A 223 -10.04 6.60 -9.31
N GLU A 224 -10.95 6.67 -10.28
CA GLU A 224 -12.37 6.84 -10.00
C GLU A 224 -13.00 5.57 -9.44
N THR A 225 -12.59 4.41 -9.95
CA THR A 225 -13.03 3.11 -9.43
C THR A 225 -12.57 2.93 -7.98
N PHE A 226 -11.31 3.25 -7.68
CA PHE A 226 -10.79 3.12 -6.32
C PHE A 226 -11.45 4.11 -5.35
N LYS A 227 -11.72 5.35 -5.79
CA LYS A 227 -12.52 6.32 -5.02
C LYS A 227 -13.90 5.76 -4.66
N LYS A 228 -14.60 5.11 -5.61
CA LYS A 228 -15.90 4.46 -5.35
C LYS A 228 -15.77 3.33 -4.33
N MET A 229 -14.70 2.54 -4.37
CA MET A 229 -14.43 1.52 -3.36
C MET A 229 -14.25 2.14 -1.97
N MET A 230 -13.53 3.26 -1.85
CA MET A 230 -13.41 4.00 -0.58
C MET A 230 -14.78 4.48 -0.09
N GLN A 231 -15.61 5.03 -0.98
CA GLN A 231 -16.98 5.47 -0.62
C GLN A 231 -17.84 4.30 -0.12
N SER A 232 -17.75 3.15 -0.78
CA SER A 232 -18.45 1.93 -0.36
C SER A 232 -17.96 1.38 0.99
N ALA A 233 -16.72 1.68 1.37
CA ALA A 233 -16.17 1.34 2.67
C ALA A 233 -16.54 2.32 3.80
N GLY A 234 -17.18 3.47 3.48
CA GLY A 234 -17.65 4.46 4.44
C GLY A 234 -17.03 5.86 4.32
N PHE A 235 -16.00 6.04 3.49
CA PHE A 235 -15.36 7.34 3.24
C PHE A 235 -16.17 8.15 2.23
N LEU A 236 -17.30 8.76 2.66
CA LEU A 236 -18.25 9.42 1.76
C LEU A 236 -17.66 10.65 1.04
N ASP A 237 -16.67 11.32 1.63
CA ASP A 237 -15.94 12.47 1.07
C ASP A 237 -14.70 12.07 0.24
N ALA A 238 -14.56 10.78 -0.10
CA ALA A 238 -13.39 10.29 -0.80
C ALA A 238 -13.11 11.09 -2.08
N SER A 239 -11.86 11.49 -2.23
CA SER A 239 -11.35 12.26 -3.36
C SER A 239 -9.96 11.77 -3.76
N TYR A 240 -9.47 12.18 -4.93
CA TYR A 240 -8.12 11.88 -5.35
C TYR A 240 -7.46 13.04 -6.09
N GLU A 241 -6.15 13.03 -6.10
CA GLU A 241 -5.28 13.92 -6.86
C GLU A 241 -4.33 13.09 -7.73
N ASN A 242 -4.20 13.46 -9.00
CA ASN A 242 -3.27 12.81 -9.91
C ASN A 242 -1.88 13.43 -9.77
N LEU A 243 -0.88 12.60 -9.50
CA LEU A 243 0.52 12.98 -9.46
C LEU A 243 1.22 12.46 -10.70
N THR A 244 2.18 13.23 -11.21
CA THR A 244 2.97 12.89 -12.40
C THR A 244 2.09 12.38 -13.57
N GLY A 245 1.09 13.17 -13.95
CA GLY A 245 0.20 12.83 -15.07
C GLY A 245 -0.67 11.59 -14.86
N GLY A 246 -0.93 11.20 -13.60
CA GLY A 246 -1.78 10.07 -13.24
C GLY A 246 -1.05 8.73 -13.08
N ILE A 247 0.29 8.69 -13.26
CA ILE A 247 1.10 7.48 -12.93
C ILE A 247 0.87 7.07 -11.49
N VAL A 248 0.73 8.05 -10.60
CA VAL A 248 0.40 7.86 -9.19
C VAL A 248 -0.84 8.68 -8.87
N ALA A 249 -1.71 8.14 -8.04
CA ALA A 249 -2.84 8.82 -7.47
C ALA A 249 -2.73 8.87 -5.95
N LEU A 250 -3.04 10.01 -5.38
CA LEU A 250 -3.15 10.25 -3.96
C LEU A 250 -4.65 10.34 -3.62
N HIS A 251 -5.18 9.27 -3.04
CA HIS A 251 -6.56 9.24 -2.54
C HIS A 251 -6.61 9.61 -1.07
N LYS A 252 -7.66 10.30 -0.69
CA LYS A 252 -7.94 10.70 0.69
C LYS A 252 -9.43 10.62 1.00
N GLY A 253 -9.75 10.27 2.24
CA GLY A 253 -11.11 10.23 2.74
C GLY A 253 -11.14 10.36 4.26
N THR A 254 -12.20 10.91 4.80
CA THR A 254 -12.38 11.14 6.23
C THR A 254 -13.47 10.20 6.77
N LYS A 255 -13.26 9.70 7.98
CA LYS A 255 -14.31 8.98 8.70
C LYS A 255 -15.22 9.99 9.40
N THR A 256 -16.46 10.07 8.96
CA THR A 256 -17.51 10.90 9.58
C THR A 256 -18.18 10.19 10.74
#